data_832fec31ec68442e6f61a3ca9feef43f
#
_entry.id   832fec31ec68442e6f61a3ca9feef43f
#
_cell.length_a   1.000
_cell.length_b   1.000
_cell.length_c   1.000
_cell.angle_alpha   90.00
_cell.angle_beta   90.00
_cell.angle_gamma   90.00
#
_symmetry.space_group_name_H-M   'P 1'
#
loop_
_entity.id
_entity.type
_entity.pdbx_description
1 polymer ?
#
loop_
_entity_poly.entity_id
_entity_poly.type
_entity_poly.pdbx_seq_one_letter_code
_entity_poly.pdbx_strand_id
1 'polypeptide(L)'
;MAAKITPRLIELTYEALLASHWRRNALRKFLIASHVSESFLKSWSAEESKRDLLDRLFPKLQTSDRGKALIVQMARSLAEKTTFPDLRNWEDSDKKIQEAHKAVQELKAYLKQQDQEVKSEKERREAQERASEERKKIQKSLTDKTKLQNQLDEMHVQVGTQEGGYEFEKWFYQLLDFSEITNRRPYRTDGRQIDGSLTHDGTTYLVELKFTREQSTATDIDSLKAKVNKMADNTMGIMVSISGYSSTAISEASGSKTTLLIFDASHLYLFLSGAMSFGEIISRVRRHASQTGESYLPVPRFGG
;
A
#
# COMPACT_ATOMS: atom_id res chain seq x y z
N MET A 1 -19.34 13.29 0.52
CA MET A 1 -20.20 12.86 -0.59
C MET A 1 -21.63 13.25 -0.29
N ALA A 2 -22.41 13.63 -1.30
CA ALA A 2 -23.82 13.97 -1.10
C ALA A 2 -24.65 12.69 -0.94
N ALA A 3 -25.63 12.69 -0.02
CA ALA A 3 -26.59 11.60 0.13
C ALA A 3 -27.27 11.33 -1.24
N LYS A 4 -27.46 10.06 -1.56
CA LYS A 4 -28.10 9.66 -2.82
C LYS A 4 -29.56 10.03 -2.76
N ILE A 5 -30.05 10.76 -3.76
CA ILE A 5 -31.48 11.08 -3.81
C ILE A 5 -32.28 9.82 -4.14
N THR A 6 -33.24 9.50 -3.29
CA THR A 6 -34.14 8.36 -3.44
C THR A 6 -35.59 8.85 -3.27
N PRO A 7 -36.60 8.15 -3.81
CA PRO A 7 -37.98 8.48 -3.58
C PRO A 7 -38.33 8.62 -2.09
N ARG A 8 -37.78 7.75 -1.26
CA ARG A 8 -37.99 7.78 0.20
C ARG A 8 -37.38 9.03 0.86
N LEU A 9 -36.18 9.49 0.44
CA LEU A 9 -35.61 10.73 0.93
C LEU A 9 -36.47 11.93 0.58
N ILE A 10 -37.01 11.96 -0.63
CA ILE A 10 -37.92 13.03 -1.10
C ILE A 10 -39.17 13.09 -0.23
N GLU A 11 -39.86 11.94 -0.03
CA GLU A 11 -41.03 11.80 0.79
C GLU A 11 -40.78 12.27 2.25
N LEU A 12 -39.74 11.73 2.90
CA LEU A 12 -39.41 12.10 4.27
C LEU A 12 -39.05 13.60 4.40
N THR A 13 -38.38 14.16 3.40
CA THR A 13 -38.08 15.61 3.38
C THR A 13 -39.35 16.44 3.24
N TYR A 14 -40.23 16.03 2.38
CA TYR A 14 -41.55 16.67 2.17
C TYR A 14 -42.37 16.68 3.46
N GLU A 15 -42.53 15.52 4.10
CA GLU A 15 -43.30 15.38 5.33
C GLU A 15 -42.64 16.18 6.51
N ALA A 16 -41.33 16.12 6.63
CA ALA A 16 -40.62 16.89 7.64
C ALA A 16 -40.77 18.42 7.45
N LEU A 17 -40.84 18.90 6.20
CA LEU A 17 -41.12 20.30 5.90
C LEU A 17 -42.51 20.69 6.37
N LEU A 18 -43.55 19.90 6.05
CA LEU A 18 -44.92 20.19 6.45
C LEU A 18 -45.10 20.13 7.97
N ALA A 19 -44.55 19.13 8.61
CA ALA A 19 -44.67 18.98 10.07
C ALA A 19 -43.89 20.06 10.84
N SER A 20 -42.72 20.52 10.34
CA SER A 20 -41.85 21.47 11.04
C SER A 20 -42.26 22.93 10.90
N HIS A 21 -43.15 23.27 9.99
CA HIS A 21 -43.49 24.67 9.68
C HIS A 21 -45.02 24.83 9.63
N TRP A 22 -45.61 25.51 10.62
CA TRP A 22 -47.05 25.81 10.68
C TRP A 22 -47.44 27.00 9.81
N ARG A 23 -46.70 28.11 9.98
CA ARG A 23 -46.98 29.36 9.25
C ARG A 23 -46.34 29.35 7.87
N ARG A 24 -47.03 29.89 6.89
CA ARG A 24 -46.52 30.10 5.52
C ARG A 24 -45.17 30.83 5.51
N ASN A 25 -45.09 31.90 6.33
CA ASN A 25 -43.83 32.67 6.42
C ASN A 25 -42.66 31.91 7.00
N ALA A 26 -42.87 30.97 7.93
CA ALA A 26 -41.81 30.11 8.46
C ALA A 26 -41.29 29.15 7.40
N LEU A 27 -42.18 28.47 6.66
CA LEU A 27 -41.78 27.66 5.52
C LEU A 27 -41.07 28.46 4.44
N ARG A 28 -41.58 29.64 4.09
CA ARG A 28 -40.95 30.53 3.10
C ARG A 28 -39.51 30.93 3.49
N LYS A 29 -39.31 31.33 4.74
CA LYS A 29 -37.94 31.65 5.25
C LYS A 29 -37.01 30.47 5.17
N PHE A 30 -37.48 29.26 5.52
CA PHE A 30 -36.67 28.03 5.39
C PHE A 30 -36.31 27.73 3.93
N LEU A 31 -37.26 27.82 3.02
CA LEU A 31 -37.03 27.56 1.59
C LEU A 31 -36.04 28.58 0.97
N ILE A 32 -36.12 29.85 1.35
CA ILE A 32 -35.15 30.90 0.95
C ILE A 32 -33.75 30.56 1.51
N ALA A 33 -33.65 30.22 2.78
CA ALA A 33 -32.39 29.85 3.42
C ALA A 33 -31.79 28.57 2.79
N SER A 34 -32.64 27.71 2.22
CA SER A 34 -32.22 26.52 1.46
C SER A 34 -31.97 26.83 -0.03
N HIS A 35 -31.84 28.09 -0.41
CA HIS A 35 -31.56 28.54 -1.79
C HIS A 35 -32.60 28.17 -2.85
N VAL A 36 -33.87 27.97 -2.44
CA VAL A 36 -34.98 27.89 -3.39
C VAL A 36 -35.19 29.28 -4.02
N SER A 37 -35.41 29.32 -5.34
CA SER A 37 -35.52 30.55 -6.09
C SER A 37 -36.64 31.48 -5.55
N GLU A 38 -36.27 32.73 -5.25
CA GLU A 38 -37.25 33.73 -4.81
C GLU A 38 -38.35 33.99 -5.84
N SER A 39 -38.02 33.93 -7.14
CA SER A 39 -38.98 34.09 -8.21
C SER A 39 -40.07 33.03 -8.15
N PHE A 40 -39.70 31.78 -7.84
CA PHE A 40 -40.65 30.69 -7.60
C PHE A 40 -41.52 30.96 -6.38
N LEU A 41 -40.89 31.40 -5.27
CA LEU A 41 -41.62 31.70 -4.01
C LEU A 41 -42.54 32.95 -4.11
N LYS A 42 -42.24 33.87 -5.01
CA LYS A 42 -43.12 35.01 -5.32
C LYS A 42 -44.43 34.57 -6.02
N SER A 43 -44.39 33.45 -6.73
CA SER A 43 -45.60 32.89 -7.37
C SER A 43 -46.52 32.16 -6.39
N TRP A 44 -46.21 32.09 -5.09
CA TRP A 44 -47.05 31.47 -4.08
C TRP A 44 -48.23 32.37 -3.73
N SER A 45 -49.41 32.09 -4.28
CA SER A 45 -50.62 32.89 -4.09
C SER A 45 -51.17 32.81 -2.66
N ALA A 46 -52.04 33.79 -2.27
CA ALA A 46 -52.65 33.79 -0.94
C ALA A 46 -53.55 32.59 -0.67
N GLU A 47 -54.18 32.07 -1.72
CA GLU A 47 -55.13 30.96 -1.67
C GLU A 47 -54.44 29.58 -1.65
N GLU A 48 -53.18 29.48 -2.10
CA GLU A 48 -52.43 28.21 -2.23
C GLU A 48 -51.91 27.75 -0.86
N SER A 49 -52.22 26.52 -0.46
CA SER A 49 -51.74 25.95 0.80
C SER A 49 -50.19 25.66 0.76
N LYS A 50 -49.64 25.34 1.92
CA LYS A 50 -48.21 24.89 1.99
C LYS A 50 -48.01 23.59 1.20
N ARG A 51 -48.99 22.69 1.24
CA ARG A 51 -48.97 21.43 0.52
C ARG A 51 -48.94 21.65 -0.99
N ASP A 52 -49.84 22.50 -1.48
CA ASP A 52 -49.90 22.82 -2.92
C ASP A 52 -48.58 23.42 -3.44
N LEU A 53 -47.94 24.29 -2.64
CA LEU A 53 -46.64 24.83 -2.98
C LEU A 53 -45.58 23.72 -3.09
N LEU A 54 -45.52 22.81 -2.11
CA LEU A 54 -44.54 21.73 -2.11
C LEU A 54 -44.79 20.73 -3.24
N ASP A 55 -46.06 20.45 -3.55
CA ASP A 55 -46.45 19.59 -4.67
C ASP A 55 -46.00 20.15 -6.03
N ARG A 56 -45.89 21.46 -6.15
CA ARG A 56 -45.30 22.14 -7.32
C ARG A 56 -43.80 22.22 -7.27
N LEU A 57 -43.21 22.37 -6.09
CA LEU A 57 -41.77 22.59 -5.90
C LEU A 57 -40.97 21.29 -6.12
N PHE A 58 -41.36 20.21 -5.44
CA PHE A 58 -40.58 18.99 -5.46
C PHE A 58 -40.42 18.35 -6.85
N PRO A 59 -41.45 18.20 -7.69
CA PRO A 59 -41.26 17.73 -9.05
C PRO A 59 -40.30 18.60 -9.85
N LYS A 60 -40.41 19.93 -9.69
CA LYS A 60 -39.49 20.87 -10.38
C LYS A 60 -38.04 20.75 -9.91
N LEU A 61 -37.80 20.52 -8.62
CA LEU A 61 -36.46 20.27 -8.11
C LEU A 61 -35.85 18.95 -8.59
N GLN A 62 -36.70 17.93 -8.82
CA GLN A 62 -36.25 16.62 -9.29
C GLN A 62 -35.76 16.63 -10.74
N THR A 63 -36.11 17.62 -11.56
CA THR A 63 -35.73 17.70 -12.98
C THR A 63 -34.29 18.05 -13.24
N SER A 64 -33.55 18.58 -12.25
CA SER A 64 -32.17 19.04 -12.41
C SER A 64 -31.28 18.56 -11.27
N ASP A 65 -29.99 18.34 -11.54
CA ASP A 65 -29.03 17.91 -10.51
C ASP A 65 -28.84 18.97 -9.42
N ARG A 66 -28.93 20.26 -9.78
CA ARG A 66 -28.97 21.36 -8.80
C ARG A 66 -30.20 21.28 -7.90
N GLY A 67 -31.36 21.01 -8.47
CA GLY A 67 -32.60 20.85 -7.68
C GLY A 67 -32.54 19.63 -6.76
N LYS A 68 -32.00 18.51 -7.24
CA LYS A 68 -31.75 17.33 -6.43
C LYS A 68 -30.82 17.63 -5.26
N ALA A 69 -29.74 18.36 -5.49
CA ALA A 69 -28.82 18.80 -4.42
C ALA A 69 -29.51 19.68 -3.39
N LEU A 70 -30.45 20.56 -3.79
CA LEU A 70 -31.25 21.36 -2.87
C LEU A 70 -32.15 20.48 -1.99
N ILE A 71 -32.76 19.43 -2.52
CA ILE A 71 -33.59 18.50 -1.71
C ILE A 71 -32.70 17.85 -0.63
N VAL A 72 -31.51 17.37 -0.98
CA VAL A 72 -30.58 16.79 -0.01
C VAL A 72 -30.13 17.81 1.03
N GLN A 73 -29.88 19.05 0.63
CA GLN A 73 -29.52 20.14 1.56
C GLN A 73 -30.68 20.44 2.53
N MET A 74 -31.89 20.54 2.02
CA MET A 74 -33.08 20.72 2.86
C MET A 74 -33.27 19.58 3.85
N ALA A 75 -33.11 18.33 3.38
CA ALA A 75 -33.17 17.14 4.24
C ALA A 75 -32.17 17.21 5.39
N ARG A 76 -30.91 17.54 5.10
CA ARG A 76 -29.85 17.67 6.12
C ARG A 76 -30.14 18.79 7.11
N SER A 77 -30.53 19.96 6.63
CA SER A 77 -30.91 21.10 7.48
C SER A 77 -32.12 20.82 8.39
N LEU A 78 -33.10 20.03 7.90
CA LEU A 78 -34.22 19.57 8.70
C LEU A 78 -33.82 18.54 9.76
N ALA A 79 -32.93 17.61 9.40
CA ALA A 79 -32.44 16.59 10.33
C ALA A 79 -31.62 17.15 11.51
N GLU A 80 -31.08 18.35 11.36
CA GLU A 80 -30.38 19.08 12.44
C GLU A 80 -31.34 19.88 13.34
N LYS A 81 -32.62 20.01 12.96
CA LYS A 81 -33.61 20.81 13.68
C LYS A 81 -33.98 20.15 14.99
N THR A 82 -33.76 20.81 16.11
CA THR A 82 -34.09 20.33 17.46
C THR A 82 -35.26 21.10 18.09
N THR A 83 -35.64 22.25 17.54
CA THR A 83 -36.69 23.12 18.08
C THR A 83 -37.63 23.60 16.98
N PHE A 84 -38.90 23.77 17.33
CA PHE A 84 -39.96 24.19 16.41
C PHE A 84 -40.72 25.40 16.97
N PRO A 85 -40.10 26.60 16.99
CA PRO A 85 -40.74 27.80 17.57
C PRO A 85 -42.04 28.22 16.87
N ASP A 86 -42.17 27.88 15.58
CA ASP A 86 -43.35 28.18 14.79
C ASP A 86 -44.60 27.36 15.19
N LEU A 87 -44.38 26.25 15.91
CA LEU A 87 -45.43 25.35 16.38
C LEU A 87 -45.92 25.68 17.80
N ARG A 88 -45.31 26.68 18.47
CA ARG A 88 -45.68 27.09 19.82
C ARG A 88 -46.86 28.05 19.81
N ASN A 89 -47.58 28.12 20.94
CA ASN A 89 -48.69 29.06 21.18
C ASN A 89 -49.93 28.75 20.35
N TRP A 90 -50.24 27.45 20.13
CA TRP A 90 -51.45 26.98 19.53
C TRP A 90 -52.13 25.96 20.47
N GLU A 91 -53.42 25.79 20.33
CA GLU A 91 -54.25 24.88 21.16
C GLU A 91 -53.71 23.44 21.15
N ASP A 92 -53.10 22.99 20.00
CA ASP A 92 -52.53 21.66 19.75
C ASP A 92 -51.01 21.69 19.69
N SER A 93 -50.31 22.63 20.30
CA SER A 93 -48.86 22.81 20.17
C SER A 93 -48.06 21.55 20.48
N ASP A 94 -48.38 20.88 21.58
CA ASP A 94 -47.65 19.69 22.02
C ASP A 94 -47.75 18.53 21.01
N LYS A 95 -48.93 18.28 20.46
CA LYS A 95 -49.15 17.27 19.43
C LYS A 95 -48.40 17.58 18.16
N LYS A 96 -48.46 18.84 17.67
CA LYS A 96 -47.76 19.29 16.47
C LYS A 96 -46.25 19.21 16.64
N ILE A 97 -45.71 19.55 17.81
CA ILE A 97 -44.28 19.44 18.12
C ILE A 97 -43.86 17.96 18.14
N GLN A 98 -44.64 17.06 18.71
CA GLN A 98 -44.37 15.62 18.67
C GLN A 98 -44.36 15.08 17.25
N GLU A 99 -45.33 15.45 16.41
CA GLU A 99 -45.37 15.05 14.99
C GLU A 99 -44.15 15.58 14.22
N ALA A 100 -43.75 16.82 14.46
CA ALA A 100 -42.52 17.41 13.85
C ALA A 100 -41.25 16.68 14.30
N HIS A 101 -41.12 16.38 15.60
CA HIS A 101 -40.01 15.59 16.11
C HIS A 101 -39.95 14.20 15.46
N LYS A 102 -41.10 13.50 15.35
CA LYS A 102 -41.17 12.19 14.74
C LYS A 102 -40.72 12.24 13.27
N ALA A 103 -41.25 13.16 12.48
CA ALA A 103 -40.91 13.29 11.07
C ALA A 103 -39.41 13.63 10.87
N VAL A 104 -38.86 14.52 11.69
CA VAL A 104 -37.41 14.86 11.65
C VAL A 104 -36.53 13.70 12.10
N GLN A 105 -36.95 12.92 13.11
CA GLN A 105 -36.19 11.75 13.56
C GLN A 105 -36.20 10.64 12.49
N GLU A 106 -37.27 10.39 11.81
CA GLU A 106 -37.33 9.43 10.70
C GLU A 106 -36.42 9.84 9.56
N LEU A 107 -36.43 11.11 9.18
CA LEU A 107 -35.54 11.67 8.17
C LEU A 107 -34.07 11.53 8.58
N LYS A 108 -33.75 11.86 9.83
CA LYS A 108 -32.37 11.76 10.39
C LYS A 108 -31.88 10.32 10.41
N ALA A 109 -32.72 9.37 10.82
CA ALA A 109 -32.39 7.95 10.83
C ALA A 109 -32.09 7.45 9.41
N TYR A 110 -32.89 7.83 8.44
CA TYR A 110 -32.71 7.47 7.04
C TYR A 110 -31.41 8.03 6.46
N LEU A 111 -31.10 9.30 6.69
CA LEU A 111 -29.84 9.91 6.25
C LEU A 111 -28.64 9.22 6.89
N LYS A 112 -28.70 8.90 8.18
CA LYS A 112 -27.62 8.18 8.88
C LYS A 112 -27.39 6.79 8.28
N GLN A 113 -28.45 6.06 7.96
CA GLN A 113 -28.35 4.76 7.29
C GLN A 113 -27.67 4.89 5.92
N GLN A 114 -28.09 5.85 5.10
CA GLN A 114 -27.48 6.10 3.79
C GLN A 114 -25.98 6.45 3.91
N ASP A 115 -25.61 7.33 4.84
CA ASP A 115 -24.22 7.72 5.06
C ASP A 115 -23.37 6.51 5.52
N GLN A 116 -23.94 5.60 6.32
CA GLN A 116 -23.28 4.34 6.72
C GLN A 116 -23.10 3.37 5.53
N GLU A 117 -24.11 3.21 4.70
CA GLU A 117 -24.03 2.35 3.50
C GLU A 117 -22.95 2.84 2.53
N VAL A 118 -22.93 4.15 2.25
CA VAL A 118 -21.90 4.75 1.38
C VAL A 118 -20.48 4.58 1.97
N LYS A 119 -20.35 4.72 3.29
CA LYS A 119 -19.07 4.54 3.96
C LYS A 119 -18.58 3.09 3.87
N SER A 120 -19.46 2.14 4.16
CA SER A 120 -19.14 0.71 4.11
C SER A 120 -18.79 0.24 2.68
N GLU A 121 -19.51 0.73 1.67
CA GLU A 121 -19.22 0.42 0.27
C GLU A 121 -17.85 0.97 -0.17
N LYS A 122 -17.52 2.20 0.27
CA LYS A 122 -16.20 2.79 0.02
C LYS A 122 -15.08 1.98 0.66
N GLU A 123 -15.23 1.62 1.94
CA GLU A 123 -14.25 0.82 2.67
C GLU A 123 -14.04 -0.56 2.01
N ARG A 124 -15.14 -1.20 1.58
CA ARG A 124 -15.09 -2.48 0.86
C ARG A 124 -14.35 -2.37 -0.47
N ARG A 125 -14.60 -1.29 -1.23
CA ARG A 125 -13.92 -1.05 -2.50
C ARG A 125 -12.42 -0.81 -2.30
N GLU A 126 -12.04 0.02 -1.34
CA GLU A 126 -10.64 0.27 -1.02
C GLU A 126 -9.90 -1.00 -0.55
N ALA A 127 -10.57 -1.85 0.24
CA ALA A 127 -10.03 -3.13 0.65
C ALA A 127 -9.83 -4.09 -0.55
N GLN A 128 -10.78 -4.13 -1.49
CA GLN A 128 -10.65 -4.93 -2.71
C GLN A 128 -9.51 -4.43 -3.62
N GLU A 129 -9.38 -3.12 -3.79
CA GLU A 129 -8.31 -2.51 -4.58
C GLU A 129 -6.93 -2.85 -3.98
N ARG A 130 -6.76 -2.69 -2.66
CA ARG A 130 -5.50 -3.06 -1.94
C ARG A 130 -5.18 -4.55 -2.10
N ALA A 131 -6.16 -5.43 -1.88
CA ALA A 131 -5.96 -6.87 -2.06
C ALA A 131 -5.59 -7.26 -3.49
N SER A 132 -6.16 -6.57 -4.49
CA SER A 132 -5.82 -6.78 -5.90
C SER A 132 -4.39 -6.34 -6.22
N GLU A 133 -3.98 -5.17 -5.71
CA GLU A 133 -2.61 -4.66 -5.89
C GLU A 133 -1.57 -5.57 -5.23
N GLU A 134 -1.86 -6.05 -4.01
CA GLU A 134 -0.99 -6.97 -3.29
C GLU A 134 -0.83 -8.29 -4.05
N ARG A 135 -1.93 -8.87 -4.56
CA ARG A 135 -1.86 -10.07 -5.40
C ARG A 135 -1.01 -9.88 -6.66
N LYS A 136 -1.14 -8.71 -7.32
CA LYS A 136 -0.32 -8.39 -8.50
C LYS A 136 1.17 -8.28 -8.15
N LYS A 137 1.52 -7.67 -7.01
CA LYS A 137 2.90 -7.57 -6.52
C LYS A 137 3.48 -8.96 -6.23
N ILE A 138 2.73 -9.82 -5.52
CA ILE A 138 3.14 -11.19 -5.24
C ILE A 138 3.34 -11.99 -6.53
N GLN A 139 2.39 -11.92 -7.47
CA GLN A 139 2.49 -12.63 -8.74
C GLN A 139 3.69 -12.16 -9.57
N LYS A 140 3.94 -10.84 -9.62
CA LYS A 140 5.13 -10.29 -10.30
C LYS A 140 6.41 -10.79 -9.64
N SER A 141 6.51 -10.74 -8.32
CA SER A 141 7.66 -11.22 -7.58
C SER A 141 7.94 -12.70 -7.83
N LEU A 142 6.91 -13.56 -7.85
CA LEU A 142 7.06 -14.98 -8.18
C LEU A 142 7.57 -15.19 -9.60
N THR A 143 7.02 -14.45 -10.56
CA THR A 143 7.43 -14.53 -11.98
C THR A 143 8.90 -14.11 -12.16
N ASP A 144 9.31 -13.01 -11.52
CA ASP A 144 10.68 -12.49 -11.61
C ASP A 144 11.67 -13.46 -10.94
N LYS A 145 11.32 -14.10 -9.82
CA LYS A 145 12.14 -15.11 -9.15
C LYS A 145 12.29 -16.38 -10.01
N THR A 146 11.21 -16.87 -10.61
CA THR A 146 11.25 -18.00 -11.53
C THR A 146 12.16 -17.71 -12.73
N LYS A 147 12.11 -16.48 -13.24
CA LYS A 147 13.01 -16.05 -14.32
C LYS A 147 14.48 -16.10 -13.89
N LEU A 148 14.81 -15.60 -12.70
CA LEU A 148 16.17 -15.65 -12.17
C LEU A 148 16.65 -17.11 -11.99
N GLN A 149 15.78 -18.00 -11.53
CA GLN A 149 16.12 -19.43 -11.41
C GLN A 149 16.41 -20.06 -12.76
N ASN A 150 15.53 -19.89 -13.75
CA ASN A 150 15.74 -20.44 -15.08
C ASN A 150 17.04 -19.90 -15.72
N GLN A 151 17.34 -18.62 -15.55
CA GLN A 151 18.59 -18.03 -16.04
C GLN A 151 19.83 -18.67 -15.41
N LEU A 152 19.82 -18.92 -14.09
CA LEU A 152 20.93 -19.58 -13.41
C LEU A 152 21.11 -21.02 -13.91
N ASP A 153 20.00 -21.76 -14.07
CA ASP A 153 20.01 -23.14 -14.55
C ASP A 153 20.54 -23.22 -16.00
N GLU A 154 20.13 -22.29 -16.87
CA GLU A 154 20.60 -22.20 -18.26
C GLU A 154 22.11 -21.88 -18.35
N MET A 155 22.60 -21.01 -17.45
CA MET A 155 24.04 -20.66 -17.41
C MET A 155 24.93 -21.82 -16.95
N HIS A 156 24.39 -22.86 -16.34
CA HIS A 156 25.19 -23.97 -15.78
C HIS A 156 26.09 -24.65 -16.82
N VAL A 157 25.64 -24.72 -18.07
CA VAL A 157 26.43 -25.27 -19.18
C VAL A 157 27.66 -24.42 -19.56
N GLN A 158 27.67 -23.15 -19.16
CA GLN A 158 28.72 -22.18 -19.46
C GLN A 158 29.73 -22.01 -18.32
N VAL A 159 29.64 -22.81 -17.24
CA VAL A 159 30.54 -22.75 -16.11
C VAL A 159 31.99 -22.97 -16.59
N GLY A 160 32.88 -22.06 -16.19
CA GLY A 160 34.29 -22.05 -16.57
C GLY A 160 34.60 -21.34 -17.89
N THR A 161 33.61 -20.75 -18.55
CA THR A 161 33.85 -19.90 -19.72
C THR A 161 33.88 -18.42 -19.31
N GLN A 162 34.55 -17.58 -20.08
CA GLN A 162 34.62 -16.14 -19.83
C GLN A 162 33.22 -15.49 -20.01
N GLU A 163 32.47 -15.93 -21.03
CA GLU A 163 31.12 -15.46 -21.29
C GLU A 163 30.18 -15.80 -20.15
N GLY A 164 30.22 -17.06 -19.64
CA GLY A 164 29.44 -17.47 -18.46
C GLY A 164 29.76 -16.65 -17.22
N GLY A 165 31.02 -16.26 -17.04
CA GLY A 165 31.45 -15.36 -15.95
C GLY A 165 30.78 -13.98 -16.03
N TYR A 166 30.72 -13.38 -17.22
CA TYR A 166 30.05 -12.09 -17.43
C TYR A 166 28.53 -12.19 -17.25
N GLU A 167 27.90 -13.26 -17.74
CA GLU A 167 26.46 -13.44 -17.56
C GLU A 167 26.10 -13.72 -16.10
N PHE A 168 26.94 -14.48 -15.37
CA PHE A 168 26.75 -14.72 -13.94
C PHE A 168 26.89 -13.43 -13.11
N GLU A 169 27.87 -12.57 -13.45
CA GLU A 169 28.02 -11.26 -12.82
C GLU A 169 26.76 -10.41 -13.03
N LYS A 170 26.28 -10.29 -14.26
CA LYS A 170 25.06 -9.57 -14.60
C LYS A 170 23.82 -10.12 -13.89
N TRP A 171 23.71 -11.45 -13.85
CA TRP A 171 22.63 -12.14 -13.15
C TRP A 171 22.66 -11.87 -11.64
N PHE A 172 23.84 -11.89 -11.02
CA PHE A 172 23.95 -11.63 -9.59
C PHE A 172 23.48 -10.22 -9.21
N TYR A 173 23.79 -9.22 -10.04
CA TYR A 173 23.28 -7.87 -9.83
C TYR A 173 21.77 -7.75 -10.07
N GLN A 174 21.19 -8.54 -10.96
CA GLN A 174 19.73 -8.63 -11.10
C GLN A 174 19.08 -9.25 -9.85
N LEU A 175 19.73 -10.24 -9.22
CA LEU A 175 19.30 -10.80 -7.95
C LEU A 175 19.35 -9.75 -6.83
N LEU A 176 20.40 -8.94 -6.75
CA LEU A 176 20.49 -7.85 -5.76
C LEU A 176 19.41 -6.79 -5.98
N ASP A 177 19.18 -6.38 -7.23
CA ASP A 177 18.12 -5.42 -7.59
C ASP A 177 16.72 -5.99 -7.25
N PHE A 178 16.48 -7.26 -7.55
CA PHE A 178 15.23 -7.94 -7.16
C PHE A 178 15.05 -8.00 -5.63
N SER A 179 16.14 -8.18 -4.89
CA SER A 179 16.16 -8.23 -3.42
C SER A 179 16.15 -6.85 -2.76
N GLU A 180 16.06 -5.78 -3.56
CA GLU A 180 16.13 -4.37 -3.09
C GLU A 180 17.39 -4.05 -2.27
N ILE A 181 18.49 -4.78 -2.53
CA ILE A 181 19.77 -4.56 -1.87
C ILE A 181 20.55 -3.48 -2.62
N THR A 182 20.91 -2.40 -1.92
CA THR A 182 21.74 -1.33 -2.49
C THR A 182 23.05 -1.91 -3.01
N ASN A 183 23.33 -1.67 -4.29
CA ASN A 183 24.54 -2.22 -4.92
C ASN A 183 25.21 -1.22 -5.86
N ARG A 184 26.46 -1.45 -6.14
CA ARG A 184 27.27 -0.78 -7.15
C ARG A 184 27.90 -1.83 -8.04
N ARG A 185 27.62 -1.72 -9.34
CA ARG A 185 28.13 -2.62 -10.37
C ARG A 185 29.65 -2.52 -10.49
N PRO A 186 30.33 -3.44 -11.20
CA PRO A 186 31.78 -3.49 -11.31
C PRO A 186 32.42 -2.15 -11.65
N TYR A 187 33.51 -1.85 -11.01
CA TYR A 187 34.28 -0.62 -11.20
C TYR A 187 35.80 -0.84 -11.01
N ARG A 188 36.59 0.09 -11.49
CA ARG A 188 38.03 0.09 -11.28
C ARG A 188 38.44 1.17 -10.28
N THR A 189 39.31 0.80 -9.35
CA THR A 189 39.93 1.73 -8.41
C THR A 189 41.41 1.38 -8.28
N ASP A 190 42.31 2.39 -8.33
CA ASP A 190 43.75 2.24 -8.25
C ASP A 190 44.34 1.12 -9.14
N GLY A 191 43.84 1.03 -10.39
CA GLY A 191 44.27 0.03 -11.36
C GLY A 191 43.77 -1.39 -11.12
N ARG A 192 42.85 -1.60 -10.15
CA ARG A 192 42.26 -2.90 -9.80
C ARG A 192 40.79 -2.96 -10.21
N GLN A 193 40.43 -4.10 -10.71
CA GLN A 193 39.04 -4.43 -10.95
C GLN A 193 38.40 -4.94 -9.67
N ILE A 194 37.24 -4.38 -9.32
CA ILE A 194 36.33 -4.86 -8.27
C ILE A 194 35.06 -5.27 -8.98
N ASP A 195 34.61 -6.51 -8.76
CA ASP A 195 33.40 -7.04 -9.40
C ASP A 195 32.14 -6.34 -8.89
N GLY A 196 32.30 -5.37 -7.99
CA GLY A 196 31.29 -4.47 -7.47
C GLY A 196 31.18 -4.49 -5.96
N SER A 197 30.12 -3.88 -5.44
CA SER A 197 29.86 -3.87 -4.00
C SER A 197 28.36 -3.89 -3.71
N LEU A 198 27.98 -4.33 -2.53
CA LEU A 198 26.64 -4.21 -1.99
C LEU A 198 26.67 -3.60 -0.59
N THR A 199 25.57 -3.00 -0.17
CA THR A 199 25.41 -2.49 1.20
C THR A 199 24.18 -3.14 1.83
N HIS A 200 24.37 -3.78 2.97
CA HIS A 200 23.30 -4.43 3.73
C HIS A 200 23.52 -4.19 5.24
N ASP A 201 22.48 -3.83 5.96
CA ASP A 201 22.51 -3.51 7.41
C ASP A 201 23.64 -2.55 7.80
N GLY A 202 23.84 -1.49 7.00
CA GLY A 202 24.85 -0.46 7.25
C GLY A 202 26.30 -0.89 7.01
N THR A 203 26.56 -2.11 6.51
CA THR A 203 27.89 -2.61 6.14
C THR A 203 28.01 -2.67 4.63
N THR A 204 29.14 -2.18 4.10
CA THR A 204 29.49 -2.33 2.68
C THR A 204 30.33 -3.57 2.49
N TYR A 205 30.00 -4.36 1.49
CA TYR A 205 30.69 -5.58 1.11
C TYR A 205 31.25 -5.42 -0.31
N LEU A 206 32.58 -5.61 -0.47
CA LEU A 206 33.15 -5.84 -1.79
C LEU A 206 32.69 -7.22 -2.27
N VAL A 207 32.28 -7.31 -3.52
CA VAL A 207 31.81 -8.57 -4.13
C VAL A 207 32.92 -9.15 -5.02
N GLU A 208 33.12 -10.46 -4.93
CA GLU A 208 33.94 -11.25 -5.85
C GLU A 208 33.11 -12.44 -6.29
N LEU A 209 32.95 -12.64 -7.61
CA LEU A 209 32.15 -13.70 -8.20
C LEU A 209 33.05 -14.70 -8.92
N LYS A 210 32.84 -16.00 -8.65
CA LYS A 210 33.60 -17.10 -9.24
C LYS A 210 32.64 -18.06 -9.95
N PHE A 211 32.68 -18.02 -11.28
CA PHE A 211 31.87 -18.90 -12.14
C PHE A 211 32.78 -19.89 -12.88
N THR A 212 33.59 -20.62 -12.11
CA THR A 212 34.61 -21.56 -12.58
C THR A 212 34.18 -23.00 -12.34
N ARG A 213 34.76 -23.96 -13.08
CA ARG A 213 34.50 -25.39 -12.85
C ARG A 213 35.16 -25.89 -11.58
N GLU A 214 36.33 -25.35 -11.29
CA GLU A 214 37.11 -25.69 -10.11
C GLU A 214 36.62 -24.90 -8.88
N GLN A 215 36.73 -25.52 -7.72
CA GLN A 215 36.47 -24.85 -6.44
C GLN A 215 37.39 -23.66 -6.23
N SER A 216 36.90 -22.62 -5.59
CA SER A 216 37.70 -21.48 -5.19
C SER A 216 38.79 -21.90 -4.17
N THR A 217 39.98 -21.36 -4.34
CA THR A 217 41.18 -21.73 -3.58
C THR A 217 41.52 -20.70 -2.50
N ALA A 218 42.48 -21.01 -1.63
CA ALA A 218 43.01 -20.07 -0.65
C ALA A 218 43.56 -18.78 -1.32
N THR A 219 44.19 -18.90 -2.51
CA THR A 219 44.71 -17.76 -3.26
C THR A 219 43.57 -16.79 -3.69
N ASP A 220 42.40 -17.30 -4.04
CA ASP A 220 41.23 -16.46 -4.35
C ASP A 220 40.77 -15.70 -3.12
N ILE A 221 40.76 -16.34 -1.96
CA ILE A 221 40.44 -15.74 -0.67
C ILE A 221 41.42 -14.63 -0.31
N ASP A 222 42.72 -14.89 -0.42
CA ASP A 222 43.79 -13.90 -0.15
C ASP A 222 43.64 -12.67 -1.05
N SER A 223 43.32 -12.89 -2.31
CA SER A 223 43.10 -11.80 -3.26
C SER A 223 41.96 -10.86 -2.79
N LEU A 224 40.81 -11.42 -2.36
CA LEU A 224 39.69 -10.61 -1.86
C LEU A 224 40.03 -9.96 -0.50
N LYS A 225 40.68 -10.67 0.43
CA LYS A 225 41.18 -10.09 1.69
C LYS A 225 42.08 -8.88 1.45
N ALA A 226 43.01 -8.99 0.51
CA ALA A 226 43.90 -7.89 0.16
C ALA A 226 43.19 -6.68 -0.43
N LYS A 227 42.05 -6.89 -1.11
CA LYS A 227 41.15 -5.81 -1.59
C LYS A 227 40.42 -5.15 -0.40
N VAL A 228 39.83 -5.94 0.49
CA VAL A 228 39.06 -5.48 1.65
C VAL A 228 39.95 -4.69 2.63
N ASN A 229 41.14 -5.18 2.93
CA ASN A 229 42.09 -4.55 3.85
C ASN A 229 42.57 -3.14 3.43
N LYS A 230 42.27 -2.72 2.20
CA LYS A 230 42.57 -1.38 1.68
C LYS A 230 41.42 -0.42 1.75
N MET A 231 40.29 -0.89 2.22
CA MET A 231 39.05 -0.10 2.37
C MET A 231 38.91 0.41 3.80
N ALA A 232 37.86 1.17 4.05
CA ALA A 232 37.51 1.65 5.39
C ALA A 232 37.18 0.48 6.33
N ASP A 233 37.38 0.65 7.62
CA ASP A 233 37.23 -0.39 8.66
C ASP A 233 35.86 -1.08 8.68
N ASN A 234 34.82 -0.42 8.23
CA ASN A 234 33.47 -0.99 8.14
C ASN A 234 33.17 -1.71 6.79
N THR A 235 34.24 -2.08 6.06
CA THR A 235 34.12 -2.80 4.79
C THR A 235 34.46 -4.27 5.00
N MET A 236 33.56 -5.15 4.49
CA MET A 236 33.79 -6.60 4.45
C MET A 236 33.86 -7.07 2.99
N GLY A 237 34.12 -8.34 2.78
CA GLY A 237 34.04 -8.99 1.47
C GLY A 237 32.96 -10.06 1.43
N ILE A 238 32.33 -10.19 0.27
CA ILE A 238 31.50 -11.33 -0.07
C ILE A 238 32.11 -12.02 -1.29
N MET A 239 32.41 -13.30 -1.17
CA MET A 239 32.74 -14.14 -2.31
C MET A 239 31.60 -15.10 -2.59
N VAL A 240 31.20 -15.21 -3.86
CA VAL A 240 30.20 -16.17 -4.32
C VAL A 240 30.86 -17.11 -5.34
N SER A 241 30.97 -18.38 -5.00
CA SER A 241 31.57 -19.40 -5.88
C SER A 241 30.54 -20.46 -6.27
N ILE A 242 30.25 -20.58 -7.57
CA ILE A 242 29.25 -21.54 -8.04
C ILE A 242 29.68 -22.99 -7.78
N SER A 243 30.94 -23.30 -7.85
CA SER A 243 31.53 -24.61 -7.60
C SER A 243 31.98 -24.84 -6.15
N GLY A 244 31.65 -23.88 -5.27
CA GLY A 244 32.02 -23.95 -3.85
C GLY A 244 33.51 -23.69 -3.60
N TYR A 245 34.02 -24.20 -2.49
CA TYR A 245 35.31 -23.87 -1.94
C TYR A 245 36.08 -25.12 -1.52
N SER A 246 37.39 -25.09 -1.70
CA SER A 246 38.26 -26.10 -1.08
C SER A 246 38.28 -25.92 0.45
N SER A 247 38.58 -27.00 1.17
CA SER A 247 38.69 -26.95 2.63
C SER A 247 39.73 -25.92 3.11
N THR A 248 40.83 -25.77 2.37
CA THR A 248 41.85 -24.77 2.65
C THR A 248 41.34 -23.34 2.42
N ALA A 249 40.53 -23.10 1.41
CA ALA A 249 39.90 -21.81 1.18
C ALA A 249 38.92 -21.43 2.32
N ILE A 250 38.10 -22.38 2.80
CA ILE A 250 37.20 -22.14 3.94
C ILE A 250 37.99 -21.82 5.20
N SER A 251 39.06 -22.57 5.47
CA SER A 251 39.96 -22.32 6.61
C SER A 251 40.61 -20.94 6.51
N GLU A 252 41.12 -20.58 5.30
CA GLU A 252 41.77 -19.29 5.07
C GLU A 252 40.76 -18.12 5.20
N ALA A 253 39.53 -18.26 4.73
CA ALA A 253 38.52 -17.24 4.87
C ALA A 253 38.13 -17.01 6.34
N SER A 254 38.25 -18.01 7.21
CA SER A 254 37.80 -18.03 8.60
C SER A 254 38.92 -17.56 9.56
N GLY A 255 38.56 -17.17 10.78
CA GLY A 255 39.49 -16.79 11.84
C GLY A 255 38.93 -15.73 12.77
N SER A 256 39.74 -15.37 13.81
CA SER A 256 39.28 -14.45 14.88
C SER A 256 38.97 -13.01 14.43
N LYS A 257 39.42 -12.63 13.25
CA LYS A 257 39.17 -11.29 12.66
C LYS A 257 38.69 -11.43 11.21
N THR A 258 37.79 -12.39 10.95
CA THR A 258 37.34 -12.55 9.57
C THR A 258 36.56 -11.34 9.10
N THR A 259 36.90 -10.86 7.91
CA THR A 259 36.25 -9.77 7.20
C THR A 259 35.54 -10.29 5.95
N LEU A 260 35.49 -11.62 5.75
CA LEU A 260 34.88 -12.24 4.59
C LEU A 260 33.68 -13.09 4.96
N LEU A 261 32.70 -13.09 4.06
CA LEU A 261 31.57 -14.02 4.03
C LEU A 261 31.64 -14.77 2.71
N ILE A 262 31.49 -16.10 2.74
CA ILE A 262 31.57 -16.91 1.53
C ILE A 262 30.28 -17.69 1.30
N PHE A 263 29.81 -17.63 0.07
CA PHE A 263 28.54 -18.18 -0.40
C PHE A 263 28.79 -19.10 -1.60
N ASP A 264 28.05 -20.17 -1.70
CA ASP A 264 28.08 -21.09 -2.84
C ASP A 264 26.70 -21.17 -3.54
N ALA A 265 26.58 -22.03 -4.56
CA ALA A 265 25.35 -22.24 -5.28
C ALA A 265 24.16 -22.59 -4.35
N SER A 266 24.39 -23.32 -3.25
CA SER A 266 23.30 -23.70 -2.34
C SER A 266 22.63 -22.49 -1.68
N HIS A 267 23.35 -21.42 -1.40
CA HIS A 267 22.80 -20.17 -0.87
C HIS A 267 21.94 -19.45 -1.91
N LEU A 268 22.37 -19.47 -3.17
CA LEU A 268 21.59 -18.89 -4.28
C LEU A 268 20.28 -19.66 -4.48
N TYR A 269 20.32 -20.99 -4.48
CA TYR A 269 19.14 -21.83 -4.59
C TYR A 269 18.22 -21.72 -3.36
N LEU A 270 18.75 -21.52 -2.16
CA LEU A 270 17.95 -21.23 -0.96
C LEU A 270 17.11 -19.96 -1.16
N PHE A 271 17.72 -18.89 -1.70
CA PHE A 271 17.00 -17.67 -2.06
C PHE A 271 15.95 -17.93 -3.16
N LEU A 272 16.34 -18.59 -4.26
CA LEU A 272 15.48 -18.87 -5.41
C LEU A 272 14.27 -19.74 -5.05
N SER A 273 14.41 -20.68 -4.12
CA SER A 273 13.30 -21.49 -3.60
C SER A 273 12.23 -20.67 -2.86
N GLY A 274 12.55 -19.43 -2.47
CA GLY A 274 11.65 -18.57 -1.69
C GLY A 274 11.64 -18.84 -0.20
N ALA A 275 12.44 -19.78 0.30
CA ALA A 275 12.50 -20.12 1.71
C ALA A 275 13.12 -18.99 2.56
N MET A 276 13.99 -18.18 1.96
CA MET A 276 14.64 -17.06 2.66
C MET A 276 14.96 -15.93 1.68
N SER A 277 14.89 -14.66 2.11
CA SER A 277 15.36 -13.52 1.33
C SER A 277 16.90 -13.49 1.29
N PHE A 278 17.49 -12.89 0.25
CA PHE A 278 18.95 -12.82 0.14
C PHE A 278 19.58 -11.97 1.25
N GLY A 279 18.91 -10.90 1.70
CA GLY A 279 19.32 -10.12 2.85
C GLY A 279 19.36 -10.94 4.15
N GLU A 280 18.36 -11.79 4.40
CA GLU A 280 18.37 -12.69 5.56
C GLU A 280 19.51 -13.71 5.49
N ILE A 281 19.83 -14.23 4.30
CA ILE A 281 20.98 -15.13 4.09
C ILE A 281 22.27 -14.42 4.47
N ILE A 282 22.49 -13.19 3.97
CA ILE A 282 23.68 -12.39 4.32
C ILE A 282 23.74 -12.16 5.84
N SER A 283 22.65 -11.71 6.45
CA SER A 283 22.61 -11.43 7.89
C SER A 283 22.89 -12.67 8.73
N ARG A 284 22.42 -13.85 8.29
CA ARG A 284 22.63 -15.12 8.98
C ARG A 284 24.08 -15.58 8.91
N VAL A 285 24.69 -15.58 7.73
CA VAL A 285 26.10 -15.92 7.54
C VAL A 285 26.99 -14.94 8.30
N ARG A 286 26.69 -13.65 8.27
CA ARG A 286 27.44 -12.63 9.02
C ARG A 286 27.37 -12.86 10.53
N ARG A 287 26.17 -13.15 11.05
CA ARG A 287 26.01 -13.46 12.49
C ARG A 287 26.81 -14.68 12.88
N HIS A 288 26.77 -15.73 12.07
CA HIS A 288 27.58 -16.94 12.31
C HIS A 288 29.07 -16.60 12.34
N ALA A 289 29.57 -15.88 11.33
CA ALA A 289 30.96 -15.46 11.26
C ALA A 289 31.37 -14.60 12.48
N SER A 290 30.50 -13.70 12.94
CA SER A 290 30.76 -12.85 14.11
C SER A 290 30.79 -13.63 15.41
N GLN A 291 30.07 -14.74 15.51
CA GLN A 291 29.96 -15.55 16.72
C GLN A 291 31.01 -16.66 16.80
N THR A 292 31.41 -17.21 15.64
CA THR A 292 32.26 -18.41 15.59
C THR A 292 33.62 -18.16 14.94
N GLY A 293 33.79 -17.08 14.20
CA GLY A 293 34.93 -16.84 13.33
C GLY A 293 34.87 -17.63 11.99
N GLU A 294 33.83 -18.42 11.76
CA GLU A 294 33.67 -19.18 10.52
C GLU A 294 32.95 -18.35 9.45
N SER A 295 33.63 -18.09 8.33
CA SER A 295 33.12 -17.31 7.19
C SER A 295 32.08 -18.04 6.36
N TYR A 296 31.96 -19.37 6.50
CA TYR A 296 31.08 -20.25 5.75
C TYR A 296 30.05 -20.91 6.66
N LEU A 297 28.79 -20.68 6.39
CA LEU A 297 27.68 -21.38 7.03
C LEU A 297 26.96 -22.23 5.98
N PRO A 298 27.13 -23.56 5.95
CA PRO A 298 26.42 -24.41 4.97
C PRO A 298 24.91 -24.32 5.14
N VAL A 299 24.16 -24.28 4.02
CA VAL A 299 22.70 -24.19 4.02
C VAL A 299 22.00 -25.22 4.93
N PRO A 300 22.42 -26.50 5.04
CA PRO A 300 21.79 -27.43 5.98
C PRO A 300 21.85 -27.00 7.47
N ARG A 301 22.76 -26.10 7.84
CA ARG A 301 22.88 -25.53 9.20
C ARG A 301 22.05 -24.25 9.41
N PHE A 302 21.31 -23.79 8.40
CA PHE A 302 20.44 -22.61 8.53
C PHE A 302 19.20 -22.84 9.42
N GLY A 303 18.84 -24.08 9.70
CA GLY A 303 17.69 -24.45 10.54
C GLY A 303 17.99 -24.66 12.03
N GLY A 304 19.22 -24.42 12.47
CA GLY A 304 19.66 -24.57 13.86
C GLY A 304 19.53 -23.28 14.68
#